data_d653d76698c91c5a076fa7426e71dbd4
#
_entry.id   d653d76698c91c5a076fa7426e71dbd4
#
_cell.length_a   1.000
_cell.length_b   1.000
_cell.length_c   1.000
_cell.angle_alpha   90.00
_cell.angle_beta   90.00
_cell.angle_gamma   90.00
#
_symmetry.space_group_name_H-M   'P 1'
#
loop_
_entity.id
_entity.type
_entity.pdbx_description
1 polymer ?
#
loop_
_entity_poly.entity_id
_entity_poly.type
_entity_poly.pdbx_seq_one_letter_code
_entity_poly.pdbx_strand_id
1 'polypeptide(L)'
;MNEENRQQDNAQWEEEDTSIDFKALFLALKKHWKAYAIWIPAAVIIGTIITKSLPPYYECQVMLVPELSLNGSSGGSLSSLASSFGVKLGGSNNKDMDAITPNLYPDLMNSVDFKGSLFDIKVHRKDSKNMMSYYDYLLYNQKKPWWRTLFSGKDTIRKERLNTFRLTKQQTAIMMAIQKNVVCDVDDKTGVITISVTDQDPLISATMADSVKSRLQEFITKYRTNKARNDLENTKKLCLEAKRRYEKARQLYGSFSDSNQDLILESVRSKQEDLENDMQLQFNTYNSLAANLQAAYARVQEVTPAFTTLQSATMPIEKAGPQGKKIVLVFVFLAFLGVTGYALWKENQFKALLGL
;
A
#
# COMPACT_ATOMS: atom_id res chain seq x y z
N MET A 1 -1.38 45.98 -67.00
CA MET A 1 -1.43 44.57 -66.53
C MET A 1 -1.82 44.63 -65.07
N ASN A 2 -2.85 44.81 -64.86
CA ASN A 2 -4.31 44.53 -64.72
C ASN A 2 -4.63 44.27 -63.28
N GLU A 3 -5.25 45.27 -62.66
CA GLU A 3 -5.84 45.21 -61.30
C GLU A 3 -7.03 44.24 -61.18
N GLU A 4 -7.48 43.66 -62.33
CA GLU A 4 -8.59 42.69 -62.35
C GLU A 4 -8.22 41.27 -61.85
N ASN A 5 -6.94 40.92 -61.75
CA ASN A 5 -6.54 39.59 -61.26
C ASN A 5 -6.29 39.51 -59.72
N ARG A 6 -6.48 40.64 -59.00
CA ARG A 6 -6.41 40.65 -57.52
C ARG A 6 -7.71 40.53 -56.81
N GLN A 7 -8.82 40.64 -57.54
CA GLN A 7 -10.16 40.53 -56.95
C GLN A 7 -10.77 39.10 -57.06
N GLN A 8 -10.13 38.20 -57.82
CA GLN A 8 -10.58 36.79 -57.91
C GLN A 8 -9.94 35.84 -56.91
N ASP A 9 -8.83 36.21 -56.28
CA ASP A 9 -8.18 35.35 -55.27
C ASP A 9 -8.66 35.58 -53.83
N ASN A 10 -9.57 36.54 -53.61
CA ASN A 10 -10.10 36.83 -52.23
C ASN A 10 -11.50 36.24 -51.99
N ALA A 11 -12.01 35.40 -52.84
CA ALA A 11 -13.40 34.91 -52.75
C ALA A 11 -13.48 33.39 -52.40
N GLN A 12 -12.50 32.78 -51.78
CA GLN A 12 -12.53 31.33 -51.46
C GLN A 12 -11.95 30.94 -50.13
N TRP A 13 -12.07 31.82 -49.10
CA TRP A 13 -11.99 31.38 -47.72
C TRP A 13 -13.32 31.74 -47.04
N GLU A 14 -14.45 31.13 -47.51
CA GLU A 14 -15.59 30.93 -46.64
C GLU A 14 -15.11 29.98 -45.54
N GLU A 15 -14.70 30.53 -44.37
CA GLU A 15 -14.66 29.80 -43.11
C GLU A 15 -16.04 29.16 -42.97
N GLU A 16 -16.12 27.85 -43.22
CA GLU A 16 -17.23 27.03 -42.74
C GLU A 16 -17.27 27.21 -41.24
N ASP A 17 -18.04 28.20 -40.80
CA ASP A 17 -18.32 28.47 -39.40
C ASP A 17 -19.05 27.25 -38.85
N THR A 18 -18.25 26.30 -38.30
CA THR A 18 -18.73 25.09 -37.63
C THR A 18 -19.44 25.47 -36.33
N SER A 19 -20.35 26.42 -36.41
CA SER A 19 -21.24 26.80 -35.32
C SER A 19 -22.27 25.69 -35.12
N ILE A 20 -22.17 24.98 -34.02
CA ILE A 20 -23.18 24.00 -33.59
C ILE A 20 -24.52 24.73 -33.52
N ASP A 21 -25.46 24.40 -34.42
CA ASP A 21 -26.77 25.00 -34.43
C ASP A 21 -27.64 24.50 -33.27
N PHE A 22 -27.52 25.17 -32.13
CA PHE A 22 -28.27 24.87 -30.92
C PHE A 22 -29.79 24.95 -31.12
N LYS A 23 -30.26 25.74 -32.10
CA LYS A 23 -31.70 25.84 -32.46
C LYS A 23 -32.17 24.55 -33.12
N ALA A 24 -31.42 24.01 -34.06
CA ALA A 24 -31.72 22.76 -34.73
C ALA A 24 -31.72 21.60 -33.73
N LEU A 25 -30.72 21.58 -32.83
CA LEU A 25 -30.64 20.60 -31.73
C LEU A 25 -31.88 20.65 -30.83
N PHE A 26 -32.32 21.86 -30.42
CA PHE A 26 -33.47 22.03 -29.55
C PHE A 26 -34.79 21.63 -30.25
N LEU A 27 -34.93 21.92 -31.53
CA LEU A 27 -36.09 21.49 -32.33
C LEU A 27 -36.16 19.98 -32.51
N ALA A 28 -35.03 19.31 -32.74
CA ALA A 28 -34.93 17.86 -32.81
C ALA A 28 -35.29 17.20 -31.46
N LEU A 29 -34.81 17.77 -30.35
CA LEU A 29 -35.18 17.31 -28.99
C LEU A 29 -36.70 17.43 -28.77
N LYS A 30 -37.29 18.59 -29.11
CA LYS A 30 -38.73 18.85 -28.94
C LYS A 30 -39.60 17.93 -29.80
N LYS A 31 -39.20 17.62 -31.03
CA LYS A 31 -39.89 16.71 -31.94
C LYS A 31 -39.95 15.27 -31.41
N HIS A 32 -38.87 14.80 -30.74
CA HIS A 32 -38.78 13.44 -30.20
C HIS A 32 -39.08 13.34 -28.69
N TRP A 33 -39.81 14.32 -28.11
CA TRP A 33 -40.12 14.37 -26.67
C TRP A 33 -40.80 13.08 -26.14
N LYS A 34 -41.58 12.39 -26.98
CA LYS A 34 -42.20 11.10 -26.63
C LYS A 34 -41.16 10.00 -26.35
N ALA A 35 -40.05 9.99 -27.08
CA ALA A 35 -38.96 9.04 -26.82
C ALA A 35 -38.34 9.31 -25.45
N TYR A 36 -38.07 10.57 -25.09
CA TYR A 36 -37.58 10.92 -23.76
C TYR A 36 -38.56 10.53 -22.65
N ALA A 37 -39.88 10.77 -22.89
CA ALA A 37 -40.91 10.42 -21.93
C ALA A 37 -41.03 8.91 -21.65
N ILE A 38 -40.60 8.06 -22.57
CA ILE A 38 -40.60 6.59 -22.40
C ILE A 38 -39.23 6.11 -21.85
N TRP A 39 -38.11 6.53 -22.45
CA TRP A 39 -36.80 5.99 -22.13
C TRP A 39 -36.23 6.50 -20.81
N ILE A 40 -36.50 7.73 -20.40
CA ILE A 40 -36.02 8.25 -19.10
C ILE A 40 -36.67 7.52 -17.92
N PRO A 41 -38.01 7.35 -17.84
CA PRO A 41 -38.61 6.53 -16.79
C PRO A 41 -38.15 5.07 -16.82
N ALA A 42 -37.98 4.49 -18.01
CA ALA A 42 -37.44 3.14 -18.15
C ALA A 42 -36.01 3.04 -17.55
N ALA A 43 -35.16 4.02 -17.83
CA ALA A 43 -33.80 4.07 -17.26
C ALA A 43 -33.83 4.23 -15.73
N VAL A 44 -34.73 5.01 -15.17
CA VAL A 44 -34.93 5.13 -13.72
C VAL A 44 -35.36 3.80 -13.11
N ILE A 45 -36.30 3.08 -13.75
CA ILE A 45 -36.73 1.76 -13.26
C ILE A 45 -35.59 0.77 -13.31
N ILE A 46 -34.89 0.67 -14.43
CA ILE A 46 -33.72 -0.23 -14.58
C ILE A 46 -32.64 0.13 -13.58
N GLY A 47 -32.26 1.40 -13.46
CA GLY A 47 -31.26 1.88 -12.50
C GLY A 47 -31.66 1.57 -11.05
N THR A 48 -32.94 1.66 -10.70
CA THR A 48 -33.44 1.33 -9.36
C THR A 48 -33.38 -0.18 -9.10
N ILE A 49 -33.75 -1.01 -10.07
CA ILE A 49 -33.68 -2.46 -9.97
C ILE A 49 -32.22 -2.90 -9.77
N ILE A 50 -31.29 -2.36 -10.55
CA ILE A 50 -29.87 -2.65 -10.43
C ILE A 50 -29.33 -2.22 -9.06
N THR A 51 -29.68 -1.01 -8.61
CA THR A 51 -29.25 -0.50 -7.31
C THR A 51 -29.73 -1.36 -6.14
N LYS A 52 -30.99 -1.79 -6.16
CA LYS A 52 -31.55 -2.68 -5.13
C LYS A 52 -30.99 -4.09 -5.17
N SER A 53 -30.47 -4.54 -6.32
CA SER A 53 -29.85 -5.84 -6.48
C SER A 53 -28.41 -5.89 -5.96
N LEU A 54 -27.72 -4.74 -5.88
CA LEU A 54 -26.37 -4.69 -5.32
C LEU A 54 -26.43 -4.79 -3.79
N PRO A 55 -25.64 -5.68 -3.16
CA PRO A 55 -25.58 -5.75 -1.72
C PRO A 55 -24.99 -4.45 -1.14
N PRO A 56 -25.51 -3.98 0.02
CA PRO A 56 -24.91 -2.86 0.72
C PRO A 56 -23.52 -3.24 1.20
N TYR A 57 -22.63 -2.26 1.32
CA TYR A 57 -21.32 -2.43 1.92
C TYR A 57 -21.02 -1.30 2.92
N TYR A 58 -20.22 -1.65 3.91
CA TYR A 58 -19.82 -0.81 5.02
C TYR A 58 -18.31 -0.66 4.99
N GLU A 59 -17.81 0.50 5.37
CA GLU A 59 -16.38 0.79 5.41
C GLU A 59 -15.99 1.15 6.83
N CYS A 60 -14.96 0.49 7.34
CA CYS A 60 -14.33 0.80 8.62
C CYS A 60 -12.88 1.23 8.37
N GLN A 61 -12.48 2.33 9.00
CA GLN A 61 -11.13 2.87 8.89
C GLN A 61 -10.42 2.82 10.23
N VAL A 62 -9.13 2.48 10.19
CA VAL A 62 -8.19 2.55 11.31
C VAL A 62 -7.05 3.44 10.90
N MET A 63 -6.69 4.40 11.76
CA MET A 63 -5.57 5.31 11.51
C MET A 63 -4.45 5.02 12.51
N LEU A 64 -3.23 4.92 11.99
CA LEU A 64 -2.03 4.59 12.74
C LEU A 64 -0.95 5.63 12.48
N VAL A 65 -0.18 5.95 13.51
CA VAL A 65 1.01 6.79 13.40
C VAL A 65 2.24 5.90 13.60
N PRO A 66 3.18 5.85 12.66
CA PRO A 66 4.39 5.08 12.83
C PRO A 66 5.23 5.65 13.98
N GLU A 67 5.70 4.78 14.87
CA GLU A 67 6.74 5.12 15.82
C GLU A 67 8.08 5.04 15.12
N LEU A 68 8.60 6.20 14.74
CA LEU A 68 9.96 6.31 14.26
C LEU A 68 10.88 6.19 15.46
N SER A 69 11.63 5.10 15.55
CA SER A 69 12.68 4.94 16.56
C SER A 69 13.79 5.95 16.31
N LEU A 70 13.68 7.11 16.95
CA LEU A 70 14.73 8.13 16.99
C LEU A 70 15.83 7.70 17.97
N ASN A 71 16.42 6.52 17.79
CA ASN A 71 17.62 6.13 18.51
C ASN A 71 18.86 6.75 17.90
N GLY A 72 19.07 8.02 18.22
CA GLY A 72 20.23 8.81 17.85
C GLY A 72 20.19 10.15 18.54
N SER A 73 20.66 10.20 19.80
CA SER A 73 21.04 11.38 20.59
C SER A 73 20.16 12.62 20.51
N SER A 74 19.53 12.95 21.62
CA SER A 74 19.17 14.30 22.14
C SER A 74 19.11 15.45 21.11
N GLY A 75 18.15 15.41 20.24
CA GLY A 75 17.86 16.51 19.35
C GLY A 75 16.44 16.37 18.84
N GLY A 76 15.52 17.00 19.56
CA GLY A 76 14.07 16.98 19.50
C GLY A 76 13.40 16.66 18.17
N SER A 77 12.14 16.34 18.27
CA SER A 77 11.09 16.11 17.26
C SER A 77 11.14 16.94 15.96
N LEU A 78 12.02 17.93 15.89
CA LEU A 78 12.28 18.79 14.73
C LEU A 78 13.18 18.15 13.66
N SER A 79 14.07 17.21 14.03
CA SER A 79 14.98 16.58 13.05
C SER A 79 14.27 15.52 12.21
N SER A 80 13.26 14.84 12.77
CA SER A 80 12.43 13.89 12.01
C SER A 80 11.47 14.60 11.05
N LEU A 81 10.93 15.73 11.45
CA LEU A 81 10.13 16.58 10.57
C LEU A 81 11.00 17.21 9.46
N ALA A 82 12.23 17.64 9.78
CA ALA A 82 13.15 18.18 8.78
C ALA A 82 13.56 17.14 7.73
N SER A 83 13.73 15.87 8.10
CA SER A 83 14.06 14.79 7.14
C SER A 83 12.87 14.41 6.26
N SER A 84 11.65 14.49 6.77
CA SER A 84 10.43 14.25 5.96
C SER A 84 10.16 15.39 4.95
N PHE A 85 10.71 16.60 5.21
CA PHE A 85 10.67 17.73 4.28
C PHE A 85 11.87 17.77 3.30
N GLY A 86 12.68 16.71 3.24
CA GLY A 86 13.81 16.63 2.30
C GLY A 86 15.01 17.52 2.65
N VAL A 87 15.00 18.14 3.83
CA VAL A 87 16.13 18.96 4.31
C VAL A 87 17.16 18.03 4.95
N LYS A 88 18.21 17.68 4.21
CA LYS A 88 19.39 16.99 4.72
C LYS A 88 20.19 17.95 5.62
N LEU A 89 19.86 17.98 6.89
CA LEU A 89 20.69 18.64 7.90
C LEU A 89 21.86 17.71 8.26
N GLY A 90 22.99 17.95 7.62
CA GLY A 90 24.34 17.54 8.08
C GLY A 90 24.60 16.05 8.10
N GLY A 91 25.53 15.62 7.26
CA GLY A 91 26.07 14.29 7.10
C GLY A 91 26.23 13.48 8.36
N SER A 92 25.39 12.47 8.50
CA SER A 92 25.67 11.28 9.30
C SER A 92 25.15 10.09 8.51
N ASN A 93 26.03 9.10 8.34
CA ASN A 93 25.71 7.83 7.71
C ASN A 93 24.52 7.18 8.45
N ASN A 94 23.29 7.45 7.99
CA ASN A 94 22.06 6.82 8.48
C ASN A 94 22.02 5.33 8.08
N LYS A 95 22.91 4.53 8.69
CA LYS A 95 22.80 3.06 8.66
C LYS A 95 21.70 2.51 9.57
N ASP A 96 21.04 3.38 10.33
CA ASP A 96 19.99 3.03 11.30
C ASP A 96 18.58 3.34 10.81
N MET A 97 18.37 3.61 9.51
CA MET A 97 17.02 3.67 8.96
C MET A 97 16.38 2.30 9.11
N ASP A 98 15.31 2.27 9.90
CA ASP A 98 14.46 1.09 10.05
C ASP A 98 14.17 0.49 8.67
N ALA A 99 14.48 -0.79 8.48
CA ALA A 99 14.49 -1.41 7.15
C ALA A 99 13.11 -1.46 6.49
N ILE A 100 12.04 -1.16 7.23
CA ILE A 100 10.70 -1.00 6.70
C ILE A 100 10.21 0.40 7.01
N THR A 101 10.26 1.28 6.01
CA THR A 101 9.60 2.58 6.06
C THR A 101 8.08 2.40 5.95
N PRO A 102 7.27 3.29 6.52
CA PRO A 102 5.80 3.22 6.42
C PRO A 102 5.29 3.11 4.98
N ASN A 103 5.99 3.70 4.01
CA ASN A 103 5.64 3.63 2.58
C ASN A 103 5.65 2.21 2.00
N LEU A 104 6.32 1.25 2.66
CA LEU A 104 6.32 -0.17 2.25
C LEU A 104 5.15 -0.97 2.85
N TYR A 105 4.35 -0.39 3.75
CA TYR A 105 3.23 -1.13 4.38
C TYR A 105 2.14 -1.52 3.39
N PRO A 106 1.75 -0.70 2.40
CA PRO A 106 0.83 -1.12 1.36
C PRO A 106 1.35 -2.33 0.57
N ASP A 107 2.63 -2.35 0.21
CA ASP A 107 3.25 -3.47 -0.51
C ASP A 107 3.31 -4.74 0.35
N LEU A 108 3.66 -4.59 1.64
CA LEU A 108 3.63 -5.70 2.59
C LEU A 108 2.23 -6.31 2.71
N MET A 109 1.19 -5.47 2.83
CA MET A 109 -0.20 -5.91 2.91
C MET A 109 -0.69 -6.55 1.60
N ASN A 110 -0.13 -6.16 0.47
CA ASN A 110 -0.39 -6.77 -0.83
C ASN A 110 0.33 -8.10 -1.05
N SER A 111 1.28 -8.47 -0.20
CA SER A 111 2.00 -9.75 -0.31
C SER A 111 1.05 -10.95 -0.13
N VAL A 112 1.42 -12.07 -0.78
CA VAL A 112 0.67 -13.33 -0.69
C VAL A 112 0.62 -13.85 0.76
N ASP A 113 1.75 -13.75 1.47
CA ASP A 113 1.86 -14.24 2.84
C ASP A 113 0.99 -13.44 3.80
N PHE A 114 0.96 -12.11 3.68
CA PHE A 114 0.10 -11.27 4.49
C PHE A 114 -1.38 -11.57 4.22
N LYS A 115 -1.81 -11.54 2.94
CA LYS A 115 -3.20 -11.86 2.56
C LYS A 115 -3.61 -13.25 3.00
N GLY A 116 -2.69 -14.22 2.90
CA GLY A 116 -2.92 -15.58 3.37
C GLY A 116 -3.14 -15.67 4.88
N SER A 117 -2.44 -14.85 5.66
CA SER A 117 -2.60 -14.79 7.12
C SER A 117 -3.98 -14.28 7.56
N LEU A 118 -4.70 -13.57 6.68
CA LEU A 118 -6.05 -13.09 6.94
C LEU A 118 -7.14 -14.17 6.76
N PHE A 119 -6.84 -15.30 6.09
CA PHE A 119 -7.81 -16.36 5.82
C PHE A 119 -8.37 -16.99 7.09
N ASP A 120 -7.53 -17.19 8.10
CA ASP A 120 -7.89 -17.90 9.34
C ASP A 120 -8.52 -16.98 10.40
N ILE A 121 -8.64 -15.68 10.13
CA ILE A 121 -9.26 -14.73 11.06
C ILE A 121 -10.72 -15.17 11.30
N LYS A 122 -11.09 -15.30 12.56
CA LYS A 122 -12.45 -15.67 12.95
C LYS A 122 -13.34 -14.44 12.94
N VAL A 123 -14.41 -14.53 12.16
CA VAL A 123 -15.42 -13.48 12.02
C VAL A 123 -16.81 -14.04 12.27
N HIS A 124 -17.72 -13.17 12.70
CA HIS A 124 -19.16 -13.50 12.77
C HIS A 124 -19.98 -12.31 12.27
N ARG A 125 -21.12 -12.61 11.70
CA ARG A 125 -22.03 -11.57 11.21
C ARG A 125 -22.80 -10.94 12.37
N LYS A 126 -23.21 -9.69 12.19
CA LYS A 126 -24.05 -8.98 13.16
C LYS A 126 -25.32 -9.77 13.51
N ASP A 127 -25.93 -10.45 12.54
CA ASP A 127 -27.17 -11.18 12.67
C ASP A 127 -26.98 -12.66 13.08
N SER A 128 -25.74 -13.12 13.29
CA SER A 128 -25.45 -14.53 13.58
C SER A 128 -24.25 -14.66 14.51
N LYS A 129 -24.37 -15.45 15.56
CA LYS A 129 -23.28 -15.75 16.50
C LYS A 129 -22.34 -16.86 16.01
N ASN A 130 -22.59 -17.44 14.82
CA ASN A 130 -21.75 -18.50 14.29
C ASN A 130 -20.41 -17.93 13.84
N MET A 131 -19.35 -18.38 14.50
CA MET A 131 -17.98 -18.03 14.12
C MET A 131 -17.52 -18.84 12.92
N MET A 132 -16.95 -18.17 11.93
CA MET A 132 -16.38 -18.81 10.74
C MET A 132 -15.05 -18.15 10.39
N SER A 133 -14.23 -18.79 9.55
CA SER A 133 -13.04 -18.14 9.01
C SER A 133 -13.42 -17.04 8.00
N TYR A 134 -12.62 -16.01 7.87
CA TYR A 134 -12.86 -14.96 6.87
C TYR A 134 -12.84 -15.53 5.45
N TYR A 135 -12.01 -16.57 5.22
CA TYR A 135 -12.02 -17.33 3.98
C TYR A 135 -13.38 -17.98 3.69
N ASP A 136 -13.96 -18.71 4.67
CA ASP A 136 -15.26 -19.37 4.52
C ASP A 136 -16.37 -18.32 4.35
N TYR A 137 -16.27 -17.18 5.03
CA TYR A 137 -17.22 -16.09 4.86
C TYR A 137 -17.22 -15.52 3.44
N LEU A 138 -16.05 -15.21 2.90
CA LEU A 138 -15.92 -14.67 1.53
C LEU A 138 -16.39 -15.67 0.47
N LEU A 139 -16.19 -16.96 0.73
CA LEU A 139 -16.54 -18.01 -0.22
C LEU A 139 -18.05 -18.31 -0.25
N TYR A 140 -18.68 -18.43 0.93
CA TYR A 140 -20.05 -18.94 1.05
C TYR A 140 -21.09 -17.89 1.45
N ASN A 141 -20.72 -16.87 2.19
CA ASN A 141 -21.69 -16.03 2.90
C ASN A 141 -21.85 -14.64 2.31
N GLN A 142 -21.08 -14.28 1.27
CA GLN A 142 -21.28 -13.02 0.58
C GLN A 142 -22.48 -13.05 -0.36
N LYS A 143 -23.35 -12.04 -0.25
CA LYS A 143 -24.46 -11.86 -1.18
C LYS A 143 -23.91 -11.43 -2.54
N LYS A 144 -24.32 -12.13 -3.59
CA LYS A 144 -23.97 -11.80 -4.98
C LYS A 144 -25.22 -11.24 -5.68
N PRO A 145 -25.07 -10.28 -6.61
CA PRO A 145 -26.18 -9.83 -7.44
C PRO A 145 -26.79 -11.02 -8.20
N TRP A 146 -28.12 -11.05 -8.36
CA TRP A 146 -28.86 -12.16 -8.96
C TRP A 146 -28.39 -12.53 -10.38
N TRP A 147 -27.99 -11.52 -11.19
CA TRP A 147 -27.48 -11.80 -12.54
C TRP A 147 -26.15 -12.55 -12.52
N ARG A 148 -25.32 -12.37 -11.48
CA ARG A 148 -24.05 -13.10 -11.36
C ARG A 148 -24.26 -14.57 -11.04
N THR A 149 -25.35 -14.91 -10.34
CA THR A 149 -25.71 -16.29 -10.06
C THR A 149 -26.21 -17.03 -11.30
N LEU A 150 -26.80 -16.31 -12.27
CA LEU A 150 -27.26 -16.90 -13.55
C LEU A 150 -26.11 -17.34 -14.46
N PHE A 151 -24.96 -16.65 -14.36
CA PHE A 151 -23.78 -16.92 -15.20
C PHE A 151 -22.66 -17.67 -14.44
N SER A 152 -22.84 -17.96 -13.14
CA SER A 152 -21.85 -18.72 -12.37
C SER A 152 -22.07 -20.21 -12.58
N GLY A 153 -21.07 -20.87 -13.18
CA GLY A 153 -21.01 -22.34 -13.17
C GLY A 153 -20.94 -22.90 -11.75
N LYS A 154 -21.35 -24.14 -11.55
CA LYS A 154 -21.17 -24.86 -10.27
C LYS A 154 -19.67 -25.16 -10.09
N ASP A 155 -18.95 -24.25 -9.45
CA ASP A 155 -17.59 -24.53 -9.02
C ASP A 155 -17.62 -25.55 -7.88
N THR A 156 -16.95 -26.68 -8.07
CA THR A 156 -16.79 -27.71 -7.03
C THR A 156 -15.84 -27.15 -5.96
N ILE A 157 -16.39 -26.78 -4.82
CA ILE A 157 -15.67 -26.15 -3.73
C ILE A 157 -14.87 -27.22 -2.99
N ARG A 158 -13.55 -27.22 -3.14
CA ARG A 158 -12.63 -28.01 -2.33
C ARG A 158 -11.94 -27.14 -1.30
N LYS A 159 -12.06 -27.50 -0.03
CA LYS A 159 -11.33 -26.87 1.07
C LYS A 159 -9.91 -27.45 1.11
N GLU A 160 -8.98 -26.84 0.42
CA GLU A 160 -7.56 -27.20 0.47
C GLU A 160 -6.80 -26.29 1.42
N ARG A 161 -5.78 -26.82 2.11
CA ARG A 161 -4.88 -26.01 2.94
C ARG A 161 -4.20 -24.95 2.07
N LEU A 162 -4.04 -23.74 2.62
CA LEU A 162 -3.33 -22.68 1.95
C LEU A 162 -1.87 -23.10 1.74
N ASN A 163 -1.44 -23.10 0.47
CA ASN A 163 -0.04 -23.20 0.10
C ASN A 163 0.32 -21.96 -0.70
N THR A 164 1.11 -21.04 -0.10
CA THR A 164 1.47 -19.75 -0.69
C THR A 164 2.29 -19.91 -1.97
N PHE A 165 2.97 -21.05 -2.16
CA PHE A 165 3.70 -21.36 -3.39
C PHE A 165 2.78 -21.82 -4.54
N ARG A 166 1.65 -22.48 -4.23
CA ARG A 166 0.69 -22.99 -5.24
C ARG A 166 -0.74 -22.71 -4.82
N LEU A 167 -1.27 -21.58 -5.27
CA LEU A 167 -2.65 -21.19 -5.00
C LEU A 167 -3.63 -21.88 -5.96
N THR A 168 -4.78 -22.26 -5.43
CA THR A 168 -5.91 -22.70 -6.25
C THR A 168 -6.62 -21.48 -6.86
N LYS A 169 -7.42 -21.71 -7.93
CA LYS A 169 -8.23 -20.63 -8.54
C LYS A 169 -9.14 -19.94 -7.53
N GLN A 170 -9.71 -20.70 -6.59
CA GLN A 170 -10.57 -20.16 -5.53
C GLN A 170 -9.79 -19.31 -4.54
N GLN A 171 -8.63 -19.77 -4.08
CA GLN A 171 -7.75 -19.02 -3.19
C GLN A 171 -7.27 -17.72 -3.84
N THR A 172 -6.91 -17.77 -5.13
CA THR A 172 -6.54 -16.57 -5.90
C THR A 172 -7.70 -15.58 -5.99
N ALA A 173 -8.92 -16.05 -6.27
CA ALA A 173 -10.10 -15.19 -6.32
C ALA A 173 -10.39 -14.53 -4.97
N ILE A 174 -10.23 -15.26 -3.86
CA ILE A 174 -10.40 -14.72 -2.50
C ILE A 174 -9.29 -13.73 -2.17
N MET A 175 -8.03 -14.00 -2.53
CA MET A 175 -6.94 -13.03 -2.36
C MET A 175 -7.19 -11.73 -3.10
N MET A 176 -7.72 -11.80 -4.33
CA MET A 176 -8.13 -10.60 -5.08
C MET A 176 -9.29 -9.86 -4.40
N ALA A 177 -10.25 -10.60 -3.84
CA ALA A 177 -11.34 -9.99 -3.06
C ALA A 177 -10.81 -9.28 -1.81
N ILE A 178 -9.89 -9.90 -1.07
CA ILE A 178 -9.22 -9.29 0.09
C ILE A 178 -8.45 -8.04 -0.33
N GLN A 179 -7.67 -8.10 -1.41
CA GLN A 179 -6.92 -6.94 -1.91
C GLN A 179 -7.82 -5.75 -2.27
N LYS A 180 -9.03 -6.03 -2.76
CA LYS A 180 -10.03 -5.00 -3.07
C LYS A 180 -10.70 -4.46 -1.80
N ASN A 181 -10.93 -5.32 -0.82
CA ASN A 181 -11.69 -5.00 0.38
C ASN A 181 -10.84 -4.42 1.50
N VAL A 182 -9.54 -4.71 1.50
CA VAL A 182 -8.57 -4.26 2.51
C VAL A 182 -7.53 -3.40 1.81
N VAL A 183 -7.61 -2.10 2.03
CA VAL A 183 -6.72 -1.11 1.42
C VAL A 183 -5.91 -0.44 2.50
N CYS A 184 -4.62 -0.28 2.26
CA CYS A 184 -3.72 0.50 3.09
C CYS A 184 -3.22 1.68 2.28
N ASP A 185 -3.35 2.86 2.84
CA ASP A 185 -2.86 4.11 2.27
C ASP A 185 -1.95 4.81 3.28
N VAL A 186 -0.92 5.46 2.78
CA VAL A 186 0.04 6.21 3.61
C VAL A 186 0.11 7.63 3.09
N ASP A 187 -0.22 8.58 3.94
CA ASP A 187 -0.10 10.00 3.59
C ASP A 187 1.37 10.41 3.59
N ASP A 188 1.90 10.77 2.40
CA ASP A 188 3.29 11.17 2.21
C ASP A 188 3.70 12.41 3.02
N LYS A 189 2.74 13.25 3.43
CA LYS A 189 3.00 14.49 4.17
C LYS A 189 3.03 14.27 5.68
N THR A 190 2.08 13.48 6.18
CA THR A 190 1.91 13.27 7.62
C THR A 190 2.49 11.96 8.10
N GLY A 191 2.76 11.01 7.19
CA GLY A 191 3.17 9.65 7.52
C GLY A 191 2.07 8.82 8.17
N VAL A 192 0.84 9.32 8.23
CA VAL A 192 -0.31 8.60 8.81
C VAL A 192 -0.69 7.44 7.90
N ILE A 193 -0.82 6.27 8.49
CA ILE A 193 -1.22 5.04 7.81
C ILE A 193 -2.72 4.85 8.03
N THR A 194 -3.49 4.79 6.94
CA THR A 194 -4.92 4.53 6.98
C THR A 194 -5.21 3.15 6.42
N ILE A 195 -5.79 2.28 7.24
CA ILE A 195 -6.27 0.96 6.85
C ILE A 195 -7.78 1.04 6.70
N SER A 196 -8.27 0.89 5.47
CA SER A 196 -9.70 0.89 5.14
C SER A 196 -10.15 -0.53 4.82
N VAL A 197 -11.18 -1.02 5.53
CA VAL A 197 -11.76 -2.34 5.28
C VAL A 197 -13.22 -2.18 4.90
N THR A 198 -13.55 -2.70 3.72
CA THR A 198 -14.90 -2.68 3.15
C THR A 198 -15.49 -4.09 3.19
N ASP A 199 -16.68 -4.25 3.78
CA ASP A 199 -17.41 -5.53 3.81
C ASP A 199 -18.92 -5.33 3.74
N GLN A 200 -19.67 -6.39 3.44
CA GLN A 200 -21.13 -6.38 3.41
C GLN A 200 -21.77 -6.37 4.81
N ASP A 201 -21.02 -6.72 5.84
CA ASP A 201 -21.46 -6.73 7.23
C ASP A 201 -20.65 -5.70 8.04
N PRO A 202 -21.33 -4.78 8.78
CA PRO A 202 -20.64 -3.72 9.52
C PRO A 202 -19.78 -4.25 10.67
N LEU A 203 -20.15 -5.38 11.28
CA LEU A 203 -19.36 -5.98 12.34
C LEU A 203 -18.12 -6.65 11.78
N ILE A 204 -18.24 -7.32 10.62
CA ILE A 204 -17.09 -7.95 9.95
C ILE A 204 -16.11 -6.88 9.47
N SER A 205 -16.58 -5.76 8.91
CA SER A 205 -15.68 -4.68 8.49
C SER A 205 -14.85 -4.14 9.65
N ALA A 206 -15.46 -3.94 10.84
CA ALA A 206 -14.76 -3.48 12.03
C ALA A 206 -13.81 -4.54 12.62
N THR A 207 -14.27 -5.79 12.73
CA THR A 207 -13.44 -6.90 13.25
C THR A 207 -12.24 -7.16 12.34
N MET A 208 -12.43 -7.09 11.03
CA MET A 208 -11.35 -7.24 10.08
C MET A 208 -10.38 -6.07 10.12
N ALA A 209 -10.86 -4.83 10.24
CA ALA A 209 -9.99 -3.66 10.36
C ALA A 209 -9.05 -3.76 11.58
N ASP A 210 -9.58 -4.16 12.75
CA ASP A 210 -8.78 -4.39 13.95
C ASP A 210 -7.82 -5.59 13.81
N SER A 211 -8.30 -6.67 13.19
CA SER A 211 -7.46 -7.86 12.93
C SER A 211 -6.35 -7.59 11.94
N VAL A 212 -6.60 -6.84 10.87
CA VAL A 212 -5.60 -6.42 9.88
C VAL A 212 -4.53 -5.55 10.54
N LYS A 213 -4.94 -4.57 11.37
CA LYS A 213 -4.02 -3.76 12.19
C LYS A 213 -3.10 -4.65 13.04
N SER A 214 -3.70 -5.60 13.77
CA SER A 214 -2.97 -6.49 14.67
C SER A 214 -2.00 -7.40 13.90
N ARG A 215 -2.42 -7.93 12.75
CA ARG A 215 -1.55 -8.73 11.87
C ARG A 215 -0.41 -7.91 11.28
N LEU A 216 -0.68 -6.67 10.85
CA LEU A 216 0.35 -5.78 10.34
C LEU A 216 1.39 -5.51 11.44
N GLN A 217 0.97 -5.23 12.66
CA GLN A 217 1.87 -5.03 13.80
C GLN A 217 2.71 -6.28 14.08
N GLU A 218 2.11 -7.48 14.08
CA GLU A 218 2.81 -8.74 14.25
C GLU A 218 3.88 -8.97 13.18
N PHE A 219 3.54 -8.75 11.90
CA PHE A 219 4.46 -8.90 10.78
C PHE A 219 5.66 -7.97 10.89
N ILE A 220 5.43 -6.70 11.17
CA ILE A 220 6.49 -5.70 11.26
C ILE A 220 7.38 -5.99 12.49
N THR A 221 6.76 -6.28 13.64
CA THR A 221 7.51 -6.63 14.85
C THR A 221 8.37 -7.88 14.64
N LYS A 222 7.82 -8.92 14.02
CA LYS A 222 8.57 -10.13 13.68
C LYS A 222 9.74 -9.85 12.73
N TYR A 223 9.52 -9.02 11.72
CA TYR A 223 10.57 -8.63 10.79
C TYR A 223 11.70 -7.86 11.49
N ARG A 224 11.37 -6.83 12.28
CA ARG A 224 12.32 -6.04 13.06
C ARG A 224 13.11 -6.92 14.04
N THR A 225 12.43 -7.80 14.77
CA THR A 225 13.06 -8.72 15.72
C THR A 225 13.99 -9.71 15.02
N ASN A 226 13.58 -10.27 13.89
CA ASN A 226 14.43 -11.18 13.12
C ASN A 226 15.68 -10.48 12.58
N LYS A 227 15.54 -9.26 12.07
CA LYS A 227 16.67 -8.46 11.60
C LYS A 227 17.63 -8.16 12.76
N ALA A 228 17.10 -7.64 13.87
CA ALA A 228 17.93 -7.34 15.04
C ALA A 228 18.68 -8.58 15.57
N ARG A 229 18.05 -9.75 15.57
CA ARG A 229 18.71 -11.03 15.93
C ARG A 229 19.82 -11.42 14.96
N ASN A 230 19.59 -11.27 13.65
CA ASN A 230 20.62 -11.56 12.65
C ASN A 230 21.80 -10.59 12.76
N ASP A 231 21.55 -9.30 12.99
CA ASP A 231 22.58 -8.30 13.21
C ASP A 231 23.39 -8.57 14.49
N LEU A 232 22.70 -8.99 15.57
CA LEU A 232 23.35 -9.42 16.80
C LEU A 232 24.27 -10.63 16.56
N GLU A 233 23.80 -11.64 15.85
CA GLU A 233 24.60 -12.84 15.56
C GLU A 233 25.85 -12.50 14.73
N ASN A 234 25.70 -11.65 13.70
CA ASN A 234 26.81 -11.18 12.88
C ASN A 234 27.82 -10.37 13.70
N THR A 235 27.33 -9.41 14.51
CA THR A 235 28.18 -8.59 15.37
C THR A 235 28.93 -9.47 16.40
N LYS A 236 28.26 -10.49 16.94
CA LYS A 236 28.88 -11.45 17.85
C LYS A 236 30.04 -12.23 17.18
N LYS A 237 29.83 -12.69 15.94
CA LYS A 237 30.89 -13.38 15.16
C LYS A 237 32.09 -12.45 14.93
N LEU A 238 31.84 -11.20 14.50
CA LEU A 238 32.89 -10.20 14.28
C LEU A 238 33.67 -9.87 15.57
N CYS A 239 32.97 -9.71 16.69
CA CYS A 239 33.59 -9.46 17.99
C CYS A 239 34.48 -10.62 18.45
N LEU A 240 34.04 -11.89 18.27
CA LEU A 240 34.82 -13.06 18.58
C LEU A 240 36.08 -13.17 17.70
N GLU A 241 35.95 -12.85 16.42
CA GLU A 241 37.10 -12.84 15.50
C GLU A 241 38.10 -11.75 15.87
N ALA A 242 37.65 -10.53 16.15
CA ALA A 242 38.52 -9.45 16.61
C ALA A 242 39.23 -9.80 17.94
N LYS A 243 38.52 -10.45 18.88
CA LYS A 243 39.12 -10.94 20.12
C LYS A 243 40.26 -11.93 19.85
N ARG A 244 40.05 -12.89 18.94
CA ARG A 244 41.11 -13.86 18.55
C ARG A 244 42.29 -13.17 17.90
N ARG A 245 42.09 -12.17 17.05
CA ARG A 245 43.17 -11.39 16.43
C ARG A 245 43.95 -10.62 17.48
N TYR A 246 43.26 -9.97 18.39
CA TYR A 246 43.91 -9.29 19.53
C TYR A 246 44.71 -10.24 20.40
N GLU A 247 44.14 -11.38 20.80
CA GLU A 247 44.86 -12.38 21.61
C GLU A 247 46.13 -12.91 20.92
N LYS A 248 46.03 -13.14 19.58
CA LYS A 248 47.20 -13.55 18.77
C LYS A 248 48.27 -12.44 18.71
N ALA A 249 47.86 -11.20 18.43
CA ALA A 249 48.81 -10.08 18.39
C ALA A 249 49.49 -9.86 19.75
N ARG A 250 48.71 -9.96 20.84
CA ARG A 250 49.23 -9.89 22.22
C ARG A 250 50.24 -10.99 22.52
N GLN A 251 49.97 -12.24 22.10
CA GLN A 251 50.90 -13.34 22.27
C GLN A 251 52.18 -13.12 21.46
N LEU A 252 52.10 -12.66 20.22
CA LEU A 252 53.26 -12.35 19.38
C LEU A 252 54.12 -11.25 20.00
N TYR A 253 53.50 -10.15 20.44
CA TYR A 253 54.20 -9.07 21.12
C TYR A 253 54.90 -9.57 22.41
N GLY A 254 54.15 -10.28 23.28
CA GLY A 254 54.69 -10.80 24.55
C GLY A 254 55.85 -11.77 24.33
N SER A 255 55.71 -12.78 23.45
CA SER A 255 56.79 -13.73 23.18
C SER A 255 58.01 -13.09 22.55
N PHE A 256 57.83 -12.07 21.68
CA PHE A 256 58.95 -11.35 21.10
C PHE A 256 59.66 -10.48 22.14
N SER A 257 58.91 -9.78 23.00
CA SER A 257 59.43 -8.95 24.09
C SER A 257 60.24 -9.81 25.10
N ASP A 258 59.68 -10.96 25.54
CA ASP A 258 60.35 -11.85 26.50
C ASP A 258 61.65 -12.45 25.93
N SER A 259 61.70 -12.77 24.64
CA SER A 259 62.83 -13.37 23.96
C SER A 259 63.97 -12.39 23.68
N ASN A 260 63.75 -11.10 23.75
CA ASN A 260 64.68 -10.05 23.33
C ASN A 260 64.91 -8.96 24.39
N GLN A 261 64.68 -9.27 25.69
CA GLN A 261 64.84 -8.30 26.80
C GLN A 261 66.21 -7.64 26.91
N ASP A 262 67.26 -8.36 26.58
CA ASP A 262 68.65 -7.91 26.74
C ASP A 262 69.27 -7.32 25.43
N LEU A 263 68.54 -7.28 24.34
CA LEU A 263 69.01 -6.84 23.02
C LEU A 263 68.81 -5.36 22.78
N ILE A 264 69.86 -4.56 22.64
CA ILE A 264 69.81 -3.10 22.39
C ILE A 264 69.97 -2.79 20.91
N LEU A 265 69.58 -3.70 20.02
CA LEU A 265 69.62 -3.45 18.57
C LEU A 265 68.42 -2.64 18.10
N GLU A 266 68.66 -1.57 17.31
CA GLU A 266 67.61 -0.70 16.75
C GLU A 266 66.58 -1.51 15.93
N SER A 267 66.99 -2.52 15.17
CA SER A 267 66.14 -3.41 14.43
C SER A 267 65.18 -4.22 15.32
N VAL A 268 65.61 -4.63 16.52
CA VAL A 268 64.76 -5.34 17.50
C VAL A 268 63.74 -4.39 18.08
N ARG A 269 64.17 -3.16 18.40
CA ARG A 269 63.28 -2.10 18.92
C ARG A 269 62.21 -1.72 17.93
N SER A 270 62.58 -1.49 16.65
CA SER A 270 61.63 -1.21 15.59
C SER A 270 60.59 -2.33 15.40
N LYS A 271 61.05 -3.62 15.47
CA LYS A 271 60.16 -4.76 15.37
C LYS A 271 59.18 -4.89 16.57
N GLN A 272 59.69 -4.57 17.77
CA GLN A 272 58.86 -4.56 18.97
C GLN A 272 57.78 -3.47 18.87
N GLU A 273 58.13 -2.30 18.39
CA GLU A 273 57.19 -1.18 18.18
C GLU A 273 56.12 -1.54 17.12
N ASP A 274 56.49 -2.19 16.01
CA ASP A 274 55.55 -2.69 15.01
C ASP A 274 54.52 -3.67 15.61
N LEU A 275 54.99 -4.62 16.45
CA LEU A 275 54.13 -5.61 17.10
C LEU A 275 53.24 -4.97 18.16
N GLU A 276 53.73 -3.98 18.88
CA GLU A 276 52.92 -3.20 19.84
C GLU A 276 51.83 -2.40 19.15
N ASN A 277 52.15 -1.72 18.04
CA ASN A 277 51.22 -0.99 17.23
C ASN A 277 50.12 -1.89 16.65
N ASP A 278 50.49 -3.09 16.15
CA ASP A 278 49.49 -4.08 15.68
C ASP A 278 48.59 -4.56 16.83
N MET A 279 49.19 -4.91 17.98
CA MET A 279 48.41 -5.29 19.17
C MET A 279 47.44 -4.18 19.60
N GLN A 280 47.88 -2.93 19.62
CA GLN A 280 47.04 -1.79 19.98
C GLN A 280 45.92 -1.57 18.96
N LEU A 281 46.20 -1.73 17.67
CA LEU A 281 45.21 -1.65 16.60
C LEU A 281 44.12 -2.74 16.77
N GLN A 282 44.54 -3.99 17.02
CA GLN A 282 43.61 -5.10 17.25
C GLN A 282 42.79 -4.91 18.54
N PHE A 283 43.41 -4.36 19.60
CA PHE A 283 42.71 -4.02 20.84
C PHE A 283 41.62 -2.96 20.62
N ASN A 284 41.94 -1.88 19.90
CA ASN A 284 40.98 -0.82 19.61
C ASN A 284 39.79 -1.35 18.74
N THR A 285 40.11 -2.23 17.78
CA THR A 285 39.12 -2.91 16.94
C THR A 285 38.18 -3.78 17.77
N TYR A 286 38.76 -4.60 18.67
CA TYR A 286 37.99 -5.46 19.59
C TYR A 286 37.08 -4.62 20.50
N ASN A 287 37.60 -3.55 21.11
CA ASN A 287 36.81 -2.67 21.98
C ASN A 287 35.63 -2.01 21.24
N SER A 288 35.86 -1.55 20.03
CA SER A 288 34.78 -0.96 19.19
C SER A 288 33.70 -2.00 18.88
N LEU A 289 34.10 -3.21 18.48
CA LEU A 289 33.14 -4.29 18.19
C LEU A 289 32.44 -4.81 19.46
N ALA A 290 33.11 -4.80 20.62
CA ALA A 290 32.49 -5.15 21.91
C ALA A 290 31.41 -4.12 22.30
N ALA A 291 31.65 -2.81 22.09
CA ALA A 291 30.65 -1.77 22.30
C ALA A 291 29.48 -1.94 21.35
N ASN A 292 29.73 -2.22 20.06
CA ASN A 292 28.67 -2.48 19.08
C ASN A 292 27.86 -3.73 19.45
N LEU A 293 28.47 -4.77 20.00
CA LEU A 293 27.79 -5.96 20.47
C LEU A 293 26.84 -5.65 21.64
N GLN A 294 27.24 -4.80 22.58
CA GLN A 294 26.33 -4.34 23.65
C GLN A 294 25.15 -3.56 23.11
N ALA A 295 25.38 -2.67 22.13
CA ALA A 295 24.30 -1.95 21.46
C ALA A 295 23.35 -2.90 20.71
N ALA A 296 23.88 -3.94 20.04
CA ALA A 296 23.06 -4.93 19.36
C ALA A 296 22.20 -5.77 20.34
N TYR A 297 22.72 -6.11 21.53
CA TYR A 297 21.93 -6.74 22.59
C TYR A 297 20.77 -5.84 23.05
N ALA A 298 21.04 -4.55 23.27
CA ALA A 298 20.02 -3.60 23.68
C ALA A 298 18.91 -3.50 22.60
N ARG A 299 19.27 -3.43 21.32
CA ARG A 299 18.29 -3.39 20.19
C ARG A 299 17.37 -4.61 20.14
N VAL A 300 17.86 -5.81 20.45
CA VAL A 300 17.01 -7.02 20.48
C VAL A 300 16.04 -7.00 21.65
N GLN A 301 16.40 -6.36 22.77
CA GLN A 301 15.56 -6.23 23.95
C GLN A 301 14.52 -5.12 23.81
N GLU A 302 14.78 -4.13 22.97
CA GLU A 302 13.92 -2.99 22.71
C GLU A 302 12.79 -3.40 21.75
N VAL A 303 11.73 -4.02 22.29
CA VAL A 303 10.53 -4.36 21.55
C VAL A 303 9.63 -3.13 21.53
N THR A 304 9.91 -2.19 20.62
CA THR A 304 9.03 -1.05 20.40
C THR A 304 7.90 -1.43 19.46
N PRO A 305 6.63 -1.04 19.76
CA PRO A 305 5.53 -1.21 18.82
C PRO A 305 5.86 -0.45 17.51
N ALA A 306 5.45 -1.02 16.38
CA ALA A 306 5.75 -0.43 15.07
C ALA A 306 4.99 0.87 14.81
N PHE A 307 3.88 1.06 15.49
CA PHE A 307 2.99 2.23 15.37
C PHE A 307 2.05 2.35 16.57
N THR A 308 1.58 3.56 16.79
CA THR A 308 0.53 3.89 17.77
C THR A 308 -0.79 4.11 17.03
N THR A 309 -1.91 3.64 17.63
CA THR A 309 -3.25 3.79 17.06
C THR A 309 -3.77 5.19 17.31
N LEU A 310 -4.01 5.96 16.24
CA LEU A 310 -4.66 7.27 16.30
C LEU A 310 -6.18 7.13 16.35
N GLN A 311 -6.72 6.24 15.49
CA GLN A 311 -8.14 5.93 15.45
C GLN A 311 -8.34 4.41 15.44
N SER A 312 -9.09 3.90 16.42
CA SER A 312 -9.43 2.47 16.49
C SER A 312 -10.59 2.10 15.56
N ALA A 313 -10.67 0.82 15.24
CA ALA A 313 -11.80 0.28 14.47
C ALA A 313 -13.12 0.53 15.19
N THR A 314 -14.07 1.12 14.49
CA THR A 314 -15.43 1.38 15.01
C THR A 314 -16.44 0.80 14.03
N MET A 315 -17.42 0.07 14.53
CA MET A 315 -18.46 -0.51 13.70
C MET A 315 -19.27 0.60 13.02
N PRO A 316 -19.27 0.67 11.65
CA PRO A 316 -20.00 1.69 10.93
C PRO A 316 -21.52 1.51 11.08
N ILE A 317 -22.23 2.62 11.35
CA ILE A 317 -23.69 2.63 11.45
C ILE A 317 -24.31 2.77 10.07
N GLU A 318 -23.74 3.64 9.24
CA GLU A 318 -24.23 3.95 7.89
C GLU A 318 -23.52 3.12 6.83
N LYS A 319 -24.24 2.77 5.76
CA LYS A 319 -23.65 2.09 4.60
C LYS A 319 -22.79 3.06 3.78
N ALA A 320 -21.60 2.66 3.40
CA ALA A 320 -20.72 3.38 2.50
C ALA A 320 -21.25 3.34 1.05
N GLY A 321 -21.99 2.28 0.67
CA GLY A 321 -22.60 2.15 -0.64
C GLY A 321 -23.48 0.91 -0.80
N PRO A 322 -23.98 0.69 -2.03
CA PRO A 322 -23.87 1.49 -3.24
C PRO A 322 -24.67 2.81 -3.16
N GLN A 323 -24.13 3.89 -3.71
CA GLN A 323 -24.81 5.18 -3.77
C GLN A 323 -25.88 5.16 -4.88
N GLY A 324 -27.07 4.63 -4.55
CA GLY A 324 -28.14 4.39 -5.50
C GLY A 324 -28.54 5.61 -6.32
N LYS A 325 -28.58 6.80 -5.71
CA LYS A 325 -28.88 8.05 -6.40
C LYS A 325 -27.88 8.33 -7.55
N LYS A 326 -26.57 8.10 -7.33
CA LYS A 326 -25.56 8.29 -8.37
C LYS A 326 -25.70 7.27 -9.51
N ILE A 327 -25.99 6.00 -9.18
CA ILE A 327 -26.19 4.94 -10.18
C ILE A 327 -27.39 5.29 -11.07
N VAL A 328 -28.55 5.64 -10.50
CA VAL A 328 -29.73 6.02 -11.24
C VAL A 328 -29.46 7.23 -12.13
N LEU A 329 -28.75 8.25 -11.62
CA LEU A 329 -28.40 9.44 -12.40
C LEU A 329 -27.53 9.09 -13.63
N VAL A 330 -26.56 8.18 -13.47
CA VAL A 330 -25.73 7.70 -14.61
C VAL A 330 -26.60 7.00 -15.66
N PHE A 331 -27.55 6.15 -15.25
CA PHE A 331 -28.46 5.49 -16.19
C PHE A 331 -29.37 6.49 -16.91
N VAL A 332 -29.89 7.49 -16.21
CA VAL A 332 -30.68 8.58 -16.81
C VAL A 332 -29.85 9.36 -17.82
N PHE A 333 -28.61 9.69 -17.47
CA PHE A 333 -27.72 10.42 -18.37
C PHE A 333 -27.40 9.62 -19.64
N LEU A 334 -27.11 8.31 -19.50
CA LEU A 334 -26.88 7.42 -20.64
C LEU A 334 -28.13 7.28 -21.53
N ALA A 335 -29.31 7.18 -20.92
CA ALA A 335 -30.57 7.16 -21.67
C ALA A 335 -30.81 8.47 -22.42
N PHE A 336 -30.52 9.60 -21.77
CA PHE A 336 -30.62 10.91 -22.42
C PHE A 336 -29.69 11.01 -23.63
N LEU A 337 -28.42 10.63 -23.48
CA LEU A 337 -27.45 10.61 -24.58
C LEU A 337 -27.88 9.65 -25.70
N GLY A 338 -28.37 8.46 -25.34
CA GLY A 338 -28.84 7.46 -26.31
C GLY A 338 -30.02 7.96 -27.13
N VAL A 339 -31.03 8.58 -26.48
CA VAL A 339 -32.19 9.13 -27.17
C VAL A 339 -31.82 10.34 -28.03
N THR A 340 -30.89 11.18 -27.52
CA THR A 340 -30.39 12.33 -28.30
C THR A 340 -29.64 11.86 -29.54
N GLY A 341 -28.74 10.87 -29.40
CA GLY A 341 -28.01 10.26 -30.52
C GLY A 341 -28.95 9.63 -31.56
N TYR A 342 -30.00 8.92 -31.11
CA TYR A 342 -31.00 8.34 -31.98
C TYR A 342 -31.82 9.42 -32.74
N ALA A 343 -32.21 10.51 -32.05
CA ALA A 343 -32.94 11.62 -32.66
C ALA A 343 -32.12 12.32 -33.76
N LEU A 344 -30.84 12.57 -33.50
CA LEU A 344 -29.90 13.17 -34.44
C LEU A 344 -29.63 12.25 -35.65
N TRP A 345 -29.47 10.94 -35.41
CA TRP A 345 -29.27 9.95 -36.47
C TRP A 345 -30.48 9.89 -37.40
N LYS A 346 -31.67 9.88 -36.84
CA LYS A 346 -32.95 9.81 -37.62
C LYS A 346 -33.22 11.04 -38.44
N GLU A 347 -32.75 12.22 -38.04
CA GLU A 347 -32.92 13.47 -38.76
C GLU A 347 -31.74 13.79 -39.70
N ASN A 348 -30.79 12.87 -39.91
CA ASN A 348 -29.60 13.06 -40.74
C ASN A 348 -28.72 14.27 -40.32
N GLN A 349 -28.95 14.82 -39.12
CA GLN A 349 -28.18 15.97 -38.62
C GLN A 349 -26.84 15.60 -37.98
N PHE A 350 -26.49 14.33 -38.00
CA PHE A 350 -25.20 13.85 -37.45
C PHE A 350 -24.01 14.44 -38.23
N LYS A 351 -24.16 14.61 -39.55
CA LYS A 351 -23.14 15.24 -40.41
C LYS A 351 -22.95 16.71 -40.11
N ALA A 352 -24.06 17.45 -39.88
CA ALA A 352 -24.03 18.85 -39.50
C ALA A 352 -23.47 19.13 -38.10
N LEU A 353 -23.53 18.13 -37.19
CA LEU A 353 -22.99 18.24 -35.82
C LEU A 353 -21.51 17.93 -35.75
N LEU A 354 -21.01 17.06 -36.67
CA LEU A 354 -19.60 16.65 -36.75
C LEU A 354 -18.78 17.52 -37.72
N GLY A 355 -19.40 18.48 -38.39
CA GLY A 355 -18.71 19.31 -39.40
C GLY A 355 -18.24 18.52 -40.62
N LEU A 356 -18.92 17.38 -40.97
CA LEU A 356 -18.60 16.50 -42.08
C LEU A 356 -19.64 16.62 -43.18
#